data_b4b32265e50168d7eb0e940f9e235032
#
_entry.id   b4b32265e50168d7eb0e940f9e235032
#
_cell.length_a   1.000
_cell.length_b   1.000
_cell.length_c   1.000
_cell.angle_alpha   90.00
_cell.angle_beta   90.00
_cell.angle_gamma   90.00
#
_symmetry.space_group_name_H-M   'P 1'
#
loop_
_entity.id
_entity.type
_entity.pdbx_description
1 polymer ?
#
loop_
_entity_poly.entity_id
_entity_poly.type
_entity_poly.pdbx_seq_one_letter_code
_entity_poly.pdbx_strand_id
1 'polypeptide(L)'
;MTDVICDIDGTLMNVEKRVEYAKKHKKDTDRVMDWDIFLDPMVMLEFDTPNRDVVGVIKALSSVNQDNIIITSARNERHRDVTMKQLELAGVSYEAMYLRDDGDMRPDDIVKEELLGKIRADGYNPTIAFDDRNQVVNKWRELGINCYQVRSGDFWYDIK
;
A
#
# COMPACT_ATOMS: atom_id res chain seq x y z
N MET A 1 -16.95 -4.22 -15.20
CA MET A 1 -16.17 -4.73 -14.04
C MET A 1 -14.71 -4.74 -14.41
N THR A 2 -13.90 -4.06 -13.65
CA THR A 2 -12.46 -3.86 -13.90
C THR A 2 -11.68 -4.35 -12.69
N ASP A 3 -10.51 -4.93 -12.90
CA ASP A 3 -9.59 -5.26 -11.83
C ASP A 3 -8.74 -4.03 -11.50
N VAL A 4 -8.80 -3.56 -10.26
CA VAL A 4 -8.18 -2.32 -9.80
C VAL A 4 -7.18 -2.63 -8.69
N ILE A 5 -5.91 -2.36 -8.92
CA ILE A 5 -4.87 -2.44 -7.89
C ILE A 5 -4.97 -1.24 -6.96
N CYS A 6 -4.86 -1.48 -5.66
CA CYS A 6 -4.81 -0.43 -4.66
C CYS A 6 -3.73 -0.72 -3.61
N ASP A 7 -2.82 0.22 -3.44
CA ASP A 7 -1.81 0.21 -2.38
C ASP A 7 -2.41 0.64 -1.03
N ILE A 8 -1.68 0.40 0.06
CA ILE A 8 -2.14 0.71 1.43
C ILE A 8 -1.41 1.91 2.01
N ASP A 9 -0.11 1.78 2.27
CA ASP A 9 0.67 2.77 3.01
C ASP A 9 0.91 4.04 2.19
N GLY A 10 0.32 5.16 2.62
CA GLY A 10 0.34 6.41 1.87
C GLY A 10 -0.77 6.54 0.83
N THR A 11 -1.52 5.46 0.57
CA THR A 11 -2.65 5.42 -0.37
C THR A 11 -3.97 5.30 0.37
N LEU A 12 -4.38 4.10 0.80
CA LEU A 12 -5.58 3.93 1.62
C LEU A 12 -5.39 4.42 3.05
N MET A 13 -4.18 4.30 3.60
CA MET A 13 -3.83 4.72 4.96
C MET A 13 -2.88 5.90 4.96
N ASN A 14 -3.19 6.92 5.75
CA ASN A 14 -2.25 7.95 6.13
C ASN A 14 -1.31 7.38 7.19
N VAL A 15 -0.03 7.38 6.90
CA VAL A 15 1.03 6.80 7.74
C VAL A 15 2.00 7.84 8.29
N GLU A 16 1.70 9.12 8.13
CA GLU A 16 2.61 10.22 8.53
C GLU A 16 3.00 10.12 10.01
N LYS A 17 2.03 9.93 10.89
CA LYS A 17 2.29 9.78 12.34
C LYS A 17 3.14 8.57 12.66
N ARG A 18 2.93 7.45 11.95
CA ARG A 18 3.75 6.24 12.10
C ARG A 18 5.19 6.50 11.66
N VAL A 19 5.38 7.20 10.54
CA VAL A 19 6.71 7.61 10.05
C VAL A 19 7.40 8.52 11.07
N GLU A 20 6.71 9.55 11.56
CA GLU A 20 7.23 10.47 12.59
C GLU A 20 7.65 9.71 13.85
N TYR A 21 6.81 8.79 14.31
CA TYR A 21 7.09 7.97 15.48
C TYR A 21 8.34 7.09 15.28
N ALA A 22 8.44 6.40 14.15
CA ALA A 22 9.59 5.55 13.82
C ALA A 22 10.88 6.34 13.63
N LYS A 23 10.80 7.57 13.08
CA LYS A 23 11.94 8.49 12.98
C LYS A 23 12.40 8.96 14.35
N LYS A 24 11.48 9.35 15.22
CA LYS A 24 11.77 9.87 16.56
C LYS A 24 12.42 8.83 17.47
N HIS A 25 12.06 7.58 17.33
CA HIS A 25 12.51 6.49 18.21
C HIS A 25 13.59 5.60 17.60
N LYS A 26 14.15 5.98 16.45
CA LYS A 26 15.25 5.23 15.83
C LYS A 26 16.48 5.20 16.73
N LYS A 27 17.07 4.02 16.84
CA LYS A 27 18.32 3.80 17.60
C LYS A 27 19.57 4.10 16.77
N ASP A 28 19.49 3.83 15.46
CA ASP A 28 20.55 4.07 14.51
C ASP A 28 20.33 5.43 13.83
N THR A 29 21.26 6.37 14.06
CA THR A 29 21.20 7.73 13.53
C THR A 29 21.42 7.81 12.02
N ASP A 30 22.06 6.80 11.43
CA ASP A 30 22.36 6.76 10.00
C ASP A 30 21.16 6.28 9.16
N ARG A 31 20.14 5.70 9.80
CA ARG A 31 18.91 5.28 9.14
C ARG A 31 17.90 6.41 9.08
N VAL A 32 17.08 6.41 8.02
CA VAL A 32 15.95 7.34 7.88
C VAL A 32 14.96 7.17 9.02
N MET A 33 14.62 5.92 9.36
CA MET A 33 13.73 5.58 10.46
C MET A 33 14.06 4.18 11.01
N ASP A 34 13.46 3.81 12.11
CA ASP A 34 13.50 2.44 12.63
C ASP A 34 12.42 1.61 11.93
N TRP A 35 12.84 0.68 11.08
CA TRP A 35 11.93 -0.16 10.30
C TRP A 35 11.19 -1.18 11.15
N ASP A 36 11.76 -1.64 12.27
CA ASP A 36 11.07 -2.57 13.18
C ASP A 36 9.90 -1.87 13.87
N ILE A 37 10.09 -0.60 14.26
CA ILE A 37 9.01 0.24 14.80
C ILE A 37 7.98 0.54 13.70
N PHE A 38 8.43 0.94 12.51
CA PHE A 38 7.53 1.28 11.41
C PHE A 38 6.64 0.10 10.99
N LEU A 39 7.17 -1.13 11.05
CA LEU A 39 6.46 -2.36 10.69
C LEU A 39 5.79 -3.06 11.89
N ASP A 40 5.82 -2.46 13.08
CA ASP A 40 5.15 -3.02 14.25
C ASP A 40 3.62 -2.93 14.11
N PRO A 41 2.88 -4.05 14.21
CA PRO A 41 1.42 -4.07 14.07
C PRO A 41 0.69 -3.15 15.05
N MET A 42 1.19 -3.01 16.28
CA MET A 42 0.58 -2.13 17.29
C MET A 42 0.77 -0.66 16.92
N VAL A 43 1.95 -0.31 16.39
CA VAL A 43 2.24 1.04 15.88
C VAL A 43 1.36 1.37 14.68
N MET A 44 1.16 0.41 13.76
CA MET A 44 0.23 0.56 12.64
C MET A 44 -1.20 0.87 13.12
N LEU A 45 -1.71 0.10 14.08
CA LEU A 45 -3.07 0.29 14.61
C LEU A 45 -3.23 1.59 15.39
N GLU A 46 -2.19 2.02 16.10
CA GLU A 46 -2.21 3.24 16.92
C GLU A 46 -2.19 4.52 16.08
N PHE A 47 -1.34 4.57 15.05
CA PHE A 47 -1.01 5.81 14.37
C PHE A 47 -1.62 5.98 12.97
N ASP A 48 -1.93 4.89 12.27
CA ASP A 48 -2.48 4.98 10.92
C ASP A 48 -3.94 5.41 10.96
N THR A 49 -4.30 6.25 10.00
CA THR A 49 -5.69 6.67 9.79
C THR A 49 -6.09 6.52 8.32
N PRO A 50 -7.35 6.19 8.00
CA PRO A 50 -7.79 6.12 6.61
C PRO A 50 -7.66 7.45 5.88
N ASN A 51 -7.12 7.45 4.67
CA ASN A 51 -7.27 8.55 3.70
C ASN A 51 -8.69 8.52 3.15
N ARG A 52 -9.58 9.30 3.74
CA ARG A 52 -11.03 9.23 3.50
C ARG A 52 -11.43 9.50 2.06
N ASP A 53 -10.72 10.38 1.36
CA ASP A 53 -10.92 10.69 -0.06
C ASP A 53 -10.59 9.48 -0.94
N VAL A 54 -9.43 8.88 -0.78
CA VAL A 54 -9.03 7.66 -1.51
C VAL A 54 -9.95 6.49 -1.17
N VAL A 55 -10.23 6.27 0.12
CA VAL A 55 -11.16 5.23 0.58
C VAL A 55 -12.53 5.42 -0.05
N GLY A 56 -13.02 6.66 -0.14
CA GLY A 56 -14.30 6.98 -0.77
C GLY A 56 -14.34 6.59 -2.24
N VAL A 57 -13.27 6.89 -3.00
CA VAL A 57 -13.16 6.50 -4.42
C VAL A 57 -13.13 4.98 -4.56
N ILE A 58 -12.31 4.28 -3.79
CA ILE A 58 -12.18 2.81 -3.85
C ILE A 58 -13.51 2.13 -3.48
N LYS A 59 -14.21 2.62 -2.47
CA LYS A 59 -15.54 2.12 -2.10
C LYS A 59 -16.55 2.34 -3.22
N ALA A 60 -16.52 3.48 -3.91
CA ALA A 60 -17.42 3.75 -5.03
C ALA A 60 -17.12 2.81 -6.21
N LEU A 61 -15.85 2.56 -6.54
CA LEU A 61 -15.48 1.60 -7.57
C LEU A 61 -15.99 0.20 -7.26
N SER A 62 -15.80 -0.26 -6.02
CA SER A 62 -16.30 -1.57 -5.60
C SER A 62 -17.82 -1.67 -5.56
N SER A 63 -18.53 -0.68 -4.96
CA SER A 63 -19.96 -0.79 -4.68
C SER A 63 -20.84 -0.36 -5.86
N VAL A 64 -20.44 0.65 -6.64
CA VAL A 64 -21.23 1.20 -7.74
C VAL A 64 -20.86 0.54 -9.06
N ASN A 65 -19.58 0.46 -9.38
CA ASN A 65 -19.12 -0.14 -10.63
C ASN A 65 -18.96 -1.67 -10.53
N GLN A 66 -18.99 -2.22 -9.32
CA GLN A 66 -18.70 -3.64 -9.06
C GLN A 66 -17.30 -4.06 -9.54
N ASP A 67 -16.33 -3.14 -9.43
CA ASP A 67 -14.95 -3.44 -9.77
C ASP A 67 -14.29 -4.31 -8.69
N ASN A 68 -13.39 -5.21 -9.09
CA ASN A 68 -12.61 -6.02 -8.19
C ASN A 68 -11.46 -5.18 -7.62
N ILE A 69 -11.46 -4.94 -6.34
CA ILE A 69 -10.36 -4.25 -5.67
C ILE A 69 -9.32 -5.29 -5.25
N ILE A 70 -8.11 -5.11 -5.75
CA ILE A 70 -6.97 -6.00 -5.48
C ILE A 70 -5.95 -5.22 -4.65
N ILE A 71 -5.88 -5.54 -3.38
CA ILE A 71 -4.91 -4.92 -2.48
C ILE A 71 -3.51 -5.45 -2.81
N THR A 72 -2.57 -4.53 -3.00
CA THR A 72 -1.20 -4.87 -3.37
C THR A 72 -0.23 -3.99 -2.57
N SER A 73 0.46 -4.55 -1.60
CA SER A 73 1.30 -3.79 -0.68
C SER A 73 2.70 -4.37 -0.53
N ALA A 74 3.68 -3.50 -0.27
CA ALA A 74 5.03 -3.89 0.09
C ALA A 74 5.17 -4.33 1.57
N ARG A 75 4.07 -4.34 2.33
CA ARG A 75 4.04 -4.97 3.65
C ARG A 75 4.30 -6.47 3.53
N ASN A 76 4.97 -7.05 4.52
CA ASN A 76 5.25 -8.49 4.56
C ASN A 76 4.00 -9.32 4.86
N GLU A 77 3.98 -10.57 4.43
CA GLU A 77 2.91 -11.54 4.69
C GLU A 77 2.59 -11.70 6.19
N ARG A 78 3.58 -11.64 7.06
CA ARG A 78 3.38 -11.65 8.53
C ARG A 78 2.50 -10.51 9.05
N HIS A 79 2.29 -9.45 8.26
CA HIS A 79 1.43 -8.31 8.61
C HIS A 79 0.02 -8.41 8.00
N ARG A 80 -0.34 -9.56 7.44
CA ARG A 80 -1.65 -9.78 6.80
C ARG A 80 -2.81 -9.48 7.75
N ASP A 81 -2.76 -9.99 8.96
CA ASP A 81 -3.86 -9.85 9.94
C ASP A 81 -4.10 -8.38 10.32
N VAL A 82 -3.05 -7.63 10.63
CA VAL A 82 -3.18 -6.20 10.96
C VAL A 82 -3.65 -5.40 9.75
N THR A 83 -3.22 -5.78 8.55
CA THR A 83 -3.65 -5.16 7.30
C THR A 83 -5.14 -5.39 7.06
N MET A 84 -5.61 -6.62 7.21
CA MET A 84 -7.03 -6.96 7.12
C MET A 84 -7.86 -6.16 8.14
N LYS A 85 -7.36 -6.04 9.38
CA LYS A 85 -8.03 -5.28 10.43
C LYS A 85 -8.14 -3.79 10.09
N GLN A 86 -7.11 -3.18 9.54
CA GLN A 86 -7.15 -1.78 9.11
C GLN A 86 -8.13 -1.55 7.96
N LEU A 87 -8.17 -2.46 6.98
CA LEU A 87 -9.11 -2.39 5.85
C LEU A 87 -10.57 -2.56 6.33
N GLU A 88 -10.82 -3.48 7.25
CA GLU A 88 -12.13 -3.66 7.89
C GLU A 88 -12.59 -2.38 8.58
N LEU A 89 -11.72 -1.78 9.41
CA LEU A 89 -12.01 -0.53 10.13
C LEU A 89 -12.24 0.66 9.18
N ALA A 90 -11.55 0.69 8.03
CA ALA A 90 -11.76 1.68 6.98
C ALA A 90 -13.03 1.42 6.15
N GLY A 91 -13.64 0.25 6.28
CA GLY A 91 -14.80 -0.16 5.49
C GLY A 91 -14.46 -0.45 4.03
N VAL A 92 -13.25 -0.89 3.74
CA VAL A 92 -12.80 -1.25 2.39
C VAL A 92 -13.03 -2.72 2.13
N SER A 93 -13.88 -3.04 1.16
CA SER A 93 -14.04 -4.39 0.63
C SER A 93 -13.06 -4.62 -0.51
N TYR A 94 -12.51 -5.82 -0.60
CA TYR A 94 -11.55 -6.20 -1.64
C TYR A 94 -11.74 -7.67 -2.03
N GLU A 95 -11.33 -8.01 -3.25
CA GLU A 95 -11.44 -9.37 -3.81
C GLU A 95 -10.23 -10.23 -3.43
N ALA A 96 -9.03 -9.65 -3.50
CA ALA A 96 -7.78 -10.35 -3.23
C ALA A 96 -6.75 -9.41 -2.58
N MET A 97 -5.77 -10.00 -1.88
CA MET A 97 -4.69 -9.25 -1.25
C MET A 97 -3.35 -9.95 -1.51
N TYR A 98 -2.41 -9.19 -2.05
CA TYR A 98 -1.04 -9.61 -2.35
C TYR A 98 -0.05 -8.77 -1.56
N LEU A 99 0.77 -9.43 -0.77
CA LEU A 99 1.77 -8.82 0.09
C LEU A 99 3.17 -9.33 -0.28
N ARG A 100 4.17 -8.60 0.16
CA ARG A 100 5.59 -8.99 0.07
C ARG A 100 5.83 -10.30 0.83
N ASP A 101 6.56 -11.22 0.24
CA ASP A 101 7.00 -12.43 0.94
C ASP A 101 7.91 -12.06 2.13
N ASP A 102 7.79 -12.79 3.24
CA ASP A 102 8.64 -12.57 4.39
C ASP A 102 10.11 -12.82 4.04
N GLY A 103 10.98 -11.91 4.49
CA GLY A 103 12.40 -11.96 4.16
C GLY A 103 12.79 -11.36 2.80
N ASP A 104 11.84 -10.94 1.98
CA ASP A 104 12.14 -10.24 0.73
C ASP A 104 12.54 -8.78 1.03
N MET A 105 13.80 -8.44 0.76
CA MET A 105 14.38 -7.12 1.02
C MET A 105 14.57 -6.28 -0.26
N ARG A 106 14.06 -6.74 -1.40
CA ARG A 106 14.17 -6.03 -2.68
C ARG A 106 13.39 -4.70 -2.63
N PRO A 107 13.72 -3.73 -3.50
CA PRO A 107 12.96 -2.48 -3.65
C PRO A 107 11.47 -2.73 -3.94
N ASP A 108 10.61 -1.80 -3.51
CA ASP A 108 9.16 -1.93 -3.60
C ASP A 108 8.64 -2.07 -5.04
N ASP A 109 9.26 -1.39 -5.99
CA ASP A 109 8.89 -1.47 -7.41
C ASP A 109 9.14 -2.87 -8.00
N ILE A 110 10.24 -3.51 -7.60
CA ILE A 110 10.54 -4.91 -7.99
C ILE A 110 9.54 -5.89 -7.38
N VAL A 111 9.25 -5.71 -6.09
CA VAL A 111 8.25 -6.53 -5.39
C VAL A 111 6.87 -6.38 -6.03
N LYS A 112 6.44 -5.14 -6.32
CA LYS A 112 5.15 -4.86 -6.95
C LYS A 112 5.03 -5.47 -8.35
N GLU A 113 6.10 -5.46 -9.14
CA GLU A 113 6.15 -6.15 -10.44
C GLU A 113 5.94 -7.66 -10.30
N GLU A 114 6.59 -8.29 -9.33
CA GLU A 114 6.39 -9.72 -9.05
C GLU A 114 4.97 -10.02 -8.57
N LEU A 115 4.42 -9.18 -7.68
CA LEU A 115 3.03 -9.32 -7.23
C LEU A 115 2.04 -9.21 -8.40
N LEU A 116 2.30 -8.33 -9.38
CA LEU A 116 1.50 -8.27 -10.60
C LEU A 116 1.53 -9.58 -11.37
N GLY A 117 2.69 -10.23 -11.44
CA GLY A 117 2.81 -11.58 -12.03
C GLY A 117 1.92 -12.60 -11.33
N LYS A 118 1.90 -12.61 -10.00
CA LYS A 118 1.03 -13.47 -9.18
C LYS A 118 -0.46 -13.14 -9.42
N ILE A 119 -0.83 -11.86 -9.42
CA ILE A 119 -2.19 -11.38 -9.71
C ILE A 119 -2.69 -11.88 -11.06
N ARG A 120 -1.86 -11.76 -12.11
CA ARG A 120 -2.20 -12.22 -13.45
C ARG A 120 -2.29 -13.75 -13.55
N ALA A 121 -1.43 -14.48 -12.84
CA ALA A 121 -1.46 -15.94 -12.77
C ALA A 121 -2.76 -16.44 -12.11
N ASP A 122 -3.31 -15.68 -11.17
CA ASP A 122 -4.59 -16.00 -10.51
C ASP A 122 -5.82 -15.60 -11.35
N GLY A 123 -5.62 -15.06 -12.56
CA GLY A 123 -6.67 -14.79 -13.53
C GLY A 123 -7.19 -13.34 -13.54
N TYR A 124 -6.65 -12.46 -12.72
CA TYR A 124 -6.98 -11.03 -12.77
C TYR A 124 -6.21 -10.32 -13.88
N ASN A 125 -6.81 -9.28 -14.44
CA ASN A 125 -6.19 -8.45 -15.47
C ASN A 125 -6.29 -6.97 -15.13
N PRO A 126 -5.53 -6.48 -14.14
CA PRO A 126 -5.63 -5.09 -13.71
C PRO A 126 -5.14 -4.14 -14.80
N THR A 127 -5.92 -3.07 -15.02
CA THR A 127 -5.61 -1.99 -15.94
C THR A 127 -5.47 -0.64 -15.25
N ILE A 128 -5.88 -0.57 -13.98
CA ILE A 128 -5.87 0.64 -13.14
C ILE A 128 -5.13 0.33 -11.84
N ALA A 129 -4.34 1.29 -11.36
CA ALA A 129 -3.72 1.23 -10.04
C ALA A 129 -3.83 2.58 -9.33
N PHE A 130 -3.92 2.52 -8.00
CA PHE A 130 -3.78 3.66 -7.09
C PHE A 130 -2.58 3.42 -6.19
N ASP A 131 -1.62 4.33 -6.21
CA ASP A 131 -0.37 4.23 -5.45
C ASP A 131 0.15 5.65 -5.16
N ASP A 132 1.10 5.80 -4.25
CA ASP A 132 1.64 7.11 -3.87
C ASP A 132 3.12 7.29 -4.25
N ARG A 133 3.94 6.24 -4.17
CA ARG A 133 5.39 6.35 -4.33
C ARG A 133 5.83 6.47 -5.78
N ASN A 134 6.67 7.48 -6.06
CA ASN A 134 7.15 7.76 -7.42
C ASN A 134 7.70 6.53 -8.15
N GLN A 135 8.58 5.76 -7.51
CA GLN A 135 9.19 4.59 -8.14
C GLN A 135 8.17 3.51 -8.49
N VAL A 136 7.15 3.31 -7.64
CA VAL A 136 6.10 2.31 -7.84
C VAL A 136 5.09 2.78 -8.89
N VAL A 137 4.70 4.04 -8.86
CA VAL A 137 3.83 4.67 -9.87
C VAL A 137 4.46 4.55 -11.27
N ASN A 138 5.77 4.85 -11.38
CA ASN A 138 6.50 4.71 -12.64
C ASN A 138 6.52 3.25 -13.10
N LYS A 139 6.76 2.31 -12.19
CA LYS A 139 6.73 0.87 -12.48
C LYS A 139 5.37 0.43 -13.01
N TRP A 140 4.26 0.81 -12.39
CA TRP A 140 2.92 0.50 -12.89
C TRP A 140 2.71 1.00 -14.32
N ARG A 141 3.12 2.23 -14.59
CA ARG A 141 3.01 2.85 -15.92
C ARG A 141 3.87 2.16 -16.97
N GLU A 142 5.12 1.76 -16.62
CA GLU A 142 6.00 0.96 -17.48
C GLU A 142 5.39 -0.40 -17.82
N LEU A 143 4.65 -1.00 -16.91
CA LEU A 143 3.96 -2.28 -17.08
C LEU A 143 2.60 -2.15 -17.81
N GLY A 144 2.26 -0.95 -18.29
CA GLY A 144 1.04 -0.68 -19.07
C GLY A 144 -0.23 -0.50 -18.22
N ILE A 145 -0.08 -0.24 -16.91
CA ILE A 145 -1.20 0.02 -15.99
C ILE A 145 -1.36 1.52 -15.81
N ASN A 146 -2.60 2.03 -15.97
CA ASN A 146 -2.92 3.43 -15.70
C ASN A 146 -2.86 3.67 -14.18
N CYS A 147 -1.78 4.29 -13.71
CA CYS A 147 -1.61 4.57 -12.29
C CYS A 147 -2.02 6.00 -11.95
N TYR A 148 -2.99 6.11 -11.06
CA TYR A 148 -3.42 7.34 -10.41
C TYR A 148 -2.59 7.54 -9.15
N GLN A 149 -1.67 8.49 -9.19
CA GLN A 149 -0.84 8.84 -8.05
C GLN A 149 -1.66 9.71 -7.09
N VAL A 150 -1.91 9.20 -5.89
CA VAL A 150 -2.80 9.86 -4.91
C VAL A 150 -2.13 10.97 -4.11
N ARG A 151 -0.80 11.00 -4.10
CA ARG A 151 0.02 12.03 -3.45
C ARG A 151 1.25 12.34 -4.30
N SER A 152 1.86 13.52 -4.10
CA SER A 152 3.11 13.85 -4.78
C SER A 152 4.31 13.17 -4.10
N GLY A 153 5.06 12.43 -4.87
CA GLY A 153 6.43 11.98 -4.59
C GLY A 153 6.64 11.10 -3.37
N ASP A 154 7.89 11.11 -2.94
CA ASP A 154 8.38 10.33 -1.81
C ASP A 154 8.28 11.15 -0.51
N PHE A 155 7.07 11.55 -0.16
CA PHE A 155 6.78 12.38 1.01
C PHE A 155 7.37 11.85 2.34
N TRP A 156 7.68 10.57 2.39
CA TRP A 156 8.31 9.91 3.54
C TRP A 156 9.66 10.53 3.93
N TYR A 157 10.38 11.05 2.93
CA TYR A 157 11.68 11.71 3.13
C TYR A 157 11.51 13.17 3.53
N ASP A 158 10.35 13.77 3.26
CA ASP A 158 10.05 15.17 3.54
C ASP A 158 9.50 15.39 4.96
N ILE A 159 9.03 14.33 5.62
CA ILE A 159 8.59 14.39 7.02
C ILE A 159 9.84 14.54 7.90
N LYS A 160 9.98 15.74 8.50
CA LYS A 160 11.11 16.12 9.36
C LYS A 160 10.94 15.66 10.80
#